data_69d341a688a265808d303d8437c9e4fc
#
_entry.id   69d341a688a265808d303d8437c9e4fc
#
_cell.length_a   1.000
_cell.length_b   1.000
_cell.length_c   1.000
_cell.angle_alpha   90.00
_cell.angle_beta   90.00
_cell.angle_gamma   90.00
#
_symmetry.space_group_name_H-M   'P 1'
#
loop_
_entity.id
_entity.type
_entity.pdbx_description
1 polymer ?
#
loop_
_entity_poly.entity_id
_entity_poly.type
_entity_poly.pdbx_seq_one_letter_code
_entity_poly.pdbx_strand_id
1 'polypeptide(L)'
;MIFRKKALEKIKQIHRLSLLVNKQNHRKKLLHLANKHIIEIEQLYSKKDPHADIETGDLAVLCFELILESNRNLDEVLEKCFSRYEKKLNMLAEQSKVQ
;
A
#
# COMPACT_ATOMS: atom_id res chain seq x y z
N MET A 1 16.60 4.94 -4.71
CA MET A 1 15.29 5.49 -4.28
C MET A 1 14.18 4.94 -5.16
N ILE A 2 13.15 4.42 -4.54
CA ILE A 2 11.97 3.91 -5.24
C ILE A 2 11.07 5.06 -5.67
N PHE A 3 10.86 6.01 -4.77
CA PHE A 3 10.04 7.17 -5.04
C PHE A 3 10.86 8.36 -5.45
N ARG A 4 10.36 9.14 -6.40
CA ARG A 4 10.89 10.46 -6.68
C ARG A 4 10.67 11.33 -5.44
N LYS A 5 11.59 12.27 -5.20
CA LYS A 5 11.53 13.17 -4.04
C LYS A 5 10.16 13.86 -3.93
N LYS A 6 9.62 14.33 -5.04
CA LYS A 6 8.32 15.02 -5.09
C LYS A 6 7.16 14.11 -4.68
N ALA A 7 7.18 12.85 -5.14
CA ALA A 7 6.17 11.86 -4.78
C ALA A 7 6.22 11.53 -3.30
N LEU A 8 7.42 11.32 -2.76
CA LEU A 8 7.62 11.02 -1.33
C LEU A 8 7.15 12.18 -0.45
N GLU A 9 7.45 13.42 -0.84
CA GLU A 9 6.98 14.61 -0.13
C GLU A 9 5.45 14.69 -0.11
N LYS A 10 4.80 14.35 -1.22
CA LYS A 10 3.34 14.33 -1.32
C LYS A 10 2.74 13.28 -0.37
N ILE A 11 3.31 12.08 -0.34
CA ILE A 11 2.86 11.01 0.56
C ILE A 11 2.98 11.46 2.01
N LYS A 12 4.10 12.07 2.38
CA LYS A 12 4.33 12.58 3.74
C LYS A 12 3.35 13.71 4.10
N GLN A 13 3.04 14.58 3.15
CA GLN A 13 2.05 15.64 3.34
C GLN A 13 0.66 15.07 3.61
N ILE A 14 0.25 14.07 2.81
CA ILE A 14 -1.02 13.37 2.99
C ILE A 14 -1.09 12.75 4.38
N HIS A 15 0.00 12.11 4.80
CA HIS A 15 0.07 11.49 6.14
C HIS A 15 -0.11 12.54 7.24
N ARG A 16 0.53 13.70 7.12
CA ARG A 16 0.36 14.78 8.10
C ARG A 16 -1.08 15.27 8.18
N LEU A 17 -1.74 15.41 7.03
CA LEU A 17 -3.15 15.80 6.98
C LEU A 17 -4.05 14.73 7.61
N SER A 18 -3.77 13.48 7.32
CA SER A 18 -4.48 12.34 7.89
C SER A 18 -4.40 12.32 9.42
N LEU A 19 -3.21 12.60 9.96
CA LEU A 19 -3.00 12.70 11.42
C LEU A 19 -3.80 13.82 12.05
N LEU A 20 -3.94 14.95 11.37
CA LEU A 20 -4.75 16.08 11.87
C LEU A 20 -6.24 15.71 11.96
N VAL A 21 -6.73 14.92 11.02
CA VAL A 21 -8.14 14.49 10.98
C VAL A 21 -8.42 13.39 12.00
N ASN A 22 -7.48 12.46 12.19
CA ASN A 22 -7.64 11.28 13.04
C ASN A 22 -6.52 11.21 14.07
N LYS A 23 -6.56 12.07 15.09
CA LYS A 23 -5.50 12.19 16.10
C LYS A 23 -5.39 10.99 17.02
N GLN A 24 -6.53 10.34 17.32
CA GLN A 24 -6.58 9.19 18.23
C GLN A 24 -6.77 7.91 17.43
N ASN A 25 -6.02 6.87 17.82
CA ASN A 25 -6.11 5.55 17.18
C ASN A 25 -5.91 5.59 15.66
N HIS A 26 -4.96 6.40 15.21
CA HIS A 26 -4.71 6.64 13.79
C HIS A 26 -4.45 5.35 13.02
N ARG A 27 -3.59 4.47 13.56
CA ARG A 27 -3.29 3.17 12.95
C ARG A 27 -4.54 2.31 12.77
N LYS A 28 -5.37 2.24 13.82
CA LYS A 28 -6.62 1.47 13.79
C LYS A 28 -7.56 2.01 12.72
N LYS A 29 -7.63 3.33 12.59
CA LYS A 29 -8.45 3.99 11.56
C LYS A 29 -7.96 3.66 10.16
N LEU A 30 -6.64 3.72 9.94
CA LEU A 30 -6.05 3.37 8.64
C LEU A 30 -6.33 1.92 8.27
N LEU A 31 -6.21 0.99 9.21
CA LEU A 31 -6.51 -0.42 8.98
C LEU A 31 -7.97 -0.64 8.63
N HIS A 32 -8.87 0.05 9.33
CA HIS A 32 -10.29 -0.02 9.06
C HIS A 32 -10.61 0.47 7.63
N LEU A 33 -10.03 1.60 7.24
CA LEU A 33 -10.21 2.16 5.90
C LEU A 33 -9.63 1.23 4.82
N ALA A 34 -8.48 0.62 5.08
CA ALA A 34 -7.87 -0.34 4.16
C ALA A 34 -8.79 -1.54 3.93
N ASN A 35 -9.38 -2.09 4.99
CA ASN A 35 -10.33 -3.20 4.88
C ASN A 35 -11.56 -2.81 4.06
N LYS A 36 -12.10 -1.62 4.26
CA LYS A 36 -13.24 -1.12 3.47
C LYS A 36 -12.87 -1.03 1.99
N HIS A 37 -11.69 -0.52 1.68
CA HIS A 37 -11.24 -0.40 0.29
C HIS A 37 -11.10 -1.77 -0.38
N ILE A 38 -10.58 -2.78 0.34
CA ILE A 38 -10.45 -4.14 -0.20
C ILE A 38 -11.82 -4.67 -0.63
N ILE A 39 -12.84 -4.51 0.21
CA ILE A 39 -14.20 -4.97 -0.10
C ILE A 39 -14.77 -4.24 -1.32
N GLU A 40 -14.60 -2.92 -1.37
CA GLU A 40 -15.07 -2.11 -2.49
C GLU A 40 -14.36 -2.49 -3.80
N ILE A 41 -13.05 -2.71 -3.74
CA ILE A 41 -12.24 -3.11 -4.89
C ILE A 41 -12.75 -4.44 -5.47
N GLU A 42 -13.00 -5.43 -4.62
CA GLU A 42 -13.55 -6.73 -5.06
C GLU A 42 -14.89 -6.56 -5.78
N GLN A 43 -15.77 -5.72 -5.24
CA GLN A 43 -17.07 -5.46 -5.85
C GLN A 43 -16.93 -4.75 -7.21
N LEU A 44 -16.04 -3.77 -7.29
CA LEU A 44 -15.82 -3.01 -8.53
C LEU A 44 -15.22 -3.88 -9.63
N TYR A 45 -14.22 -4.72 -9.32
CA TYR A 45 -13.64 -5.64 -10.29
C TYR A 45 -14.66 -6.66 -10.78
N SER A 46 -15.49 -7.16 -9.88
CA SER A 46 -16.56 -8.10 -10.20
C SER A 46 -17.54 -7.50 -11.23
N LYS A 47 -17.79 -6.20 -11.17
CA LYS A 47 -18.65 -5.46 -12.10
C LYS A 47 -17.92 -4.92 -13.32
N LYS A 48 -16.61 -5.14 -13.42
CA LYS A 48 -15.75 -4.59 -14.46
C LYS A 48 -15.78 -3.05 -14.50
N ASP A 49 -15.93 -2.43 -13.33
CA ASP A 49 -15.97 -0.99 -13.18
C ASP A 49 -14.54 -0.41 -13.20
N PRO A 50 -14.22 0.53 -14.11
CA PRO A 50 -12.87 1.10 -14.19
C PRO A 50 -12.47 1.89 -12.93
N HIS A 51 -13.41 2.27 -12.07
CA HIS A 51 -13.12 2.94 -10.80
C HIS A 51 -12.35 2.05 -9.84
N ALA A 52 -12.31 0.73 -10.09
CA ALA A 52 -11.51 -0.21 -9.29
C ALA A 52 -10.04 0.20 -9.19
N ASP A 53 -9.48 0.74 -10.27
CA ASP A 53 -8.07 1.17 -10.30
C ASP A 53 -7.81 2.35 -9.37
N ILE A 54 -8.76 3.28 -9.30
CA ILE A 54 -8.65 4.45 -8.41
C ILE A 54 -8.72 3.99 -6.94
N GLU A 55 -9.66 3.11 -6.62
CA GLU A 55 -9.78 2.57 -5.26
C GLU A 55 -8.55 1.74 -4.87
N THR A 56 -7.95 1.03 -5.82
CA THR A 56 -6.69 0.29 -5.59
C THR A 56 -5.54 1.25 -5.29
N GLY A 57 -5.46 2.36 -6.02
CA GLY A 57 -4.49 3.41 -5.76
C GLY A 57 -4.66 4.03 -4.37
N ASP A 58 -5.90 4.29 -3.97
CA ASP A 58 -6.22 4.81 -2.63
C ASP A 58 -5.75 3.82 -1.55
N LEU A 59 -5.96 2.53 -1.76
CA LEU A 59 -5.47 1.49 -0.85
C LEU A 59 -3.95 1.53 -0.72
N ALA A 60 -3.24 1.72 -1.83
CA ALA A 60 -1.77 1.82 -1.81
C ALA A 60 -1.33 3.01 -0.95
N VAL A 61 -1.99 4.16 -1.06
CA VAL A 61 -1.68 5.35 -0.24
C VAL A 61 -1.91 5.05 1.25
N LEU A 62 -3.00 4.38 1.60
CA LEU A 62 -3.25 3.97 2.99
C LEU A 62 -2.15 3.05 3.52
N CYS A 63 -1.65 2.13 2.70
CA CYS A 63 -0.54 1.25 3.06
C CYS A 63 0.75 2.03 3.30
N PHE A 64 1.04 3.02 2.48
CA PHE A 64 2.20 3.89 2.67
C PHE A 64 2.08 4.67 3.99
N GLU A 65 0.89 5.17 4.31
CA GLU A 65 0.64 5.85 5.58
C GLU A 65 0.88 4.93 6.78
N LEU A 66 0.50 3.65 6.68
CA LEU A 66 0.74 2.67 7.75
C LEU A 66 2.24 2.48 8.01
N ILE A 67 3.05 2.48 6.97
CA ILE A 67 4.51 2.39 7.09
C ILE A 67 5.06 3.64 7.79
N LEU A 68 4.61 4.82 7.39
CA LEU A 68 5.02 6.09 8.00
C LEU A 68 4.57 6.18 9.46
N GLU A 69 3.40 5.67 9.78
CA GLU A 69 2.87 5.61 11.16
C GLU A 69 3.78 4.82 12.09
N SER A 70 4.52 3.86 11.54
CA SER A 70 5.48 3.04 12.28
C SER A 70 6.86 3.69 12.40
N ASN A 71 7.00 4.95 11.98
CA ASN A 71 8.27 5.70 11.96
C ASN A 71 9.36 4.99 11.13
N ARG A 72 8.96 4.29 10.06
CA ARG A 72 9.89 3.60 9.17
C ARG A 72 10.12 4.42 7.91
N ASN A 73 11.28 4.24 7.33
CA ASN A 73 11.60 4.84 6.03
C ASN A 73 10.86 4.05 4.94
N LEU A 74 10.03 4.75 4.17
CA LEU A 74 9.18 4.13 3.16
C LEU A 74 9.99 3.42 2.07
N ASP A 75 11.04 4.06 1.54
CA ASP A 75 11.91 3.47 0.52
C ASP A 75 12.58 2.19 1.02
N GLU A 76 13.12 2.21 2.25
CA GLU A 76 13.79 1.04 2.82
C GLU A 76 12.85 -0.15 2.98
N VAL A 77 11.63 0.10 3.48
CA VAL A 77 10.65 -0.96 3.67
C VAL A 77 10.27 -1.56 2.32
N LEU A 78 10.02 -0.72 1.31
CA LEU A 78 9.63 -1.21 -0.02
C LEU A 78 10.77 -1.94 -0.72
N GLU A 79 12.01 -1.50 -0.57
CA GLU A 79 13.17 -2.21 -1.11
C GLU A 79 13.27 -3.62 -0.53
N LYS A 80 13.05 -3.77 0.77
CA LYS A 80 13.03 -5.09 1.42
C LYS A 80 11.87 -5.94 0.90
N CYS A 81 10.71 -5.35 0.70
CA CYS A 81 9.55 -6.06 0.16
C CYS A 81 9.81 -6.55 -1.27
N PHE A 82 10.39 -5.72 -2.12
CA PHE A 82 10.72 -6.09 -3.49
C PHE A 82 11.69 -7.28 -3.51
N SER A 83 12.76 -7.23 -2.71
CA SER A 83 13.73 -8.33 -2.62
C SER A 83 13.08 -9.63 -2.16
N ARG A 84 12.24 -9.56 -1.14
CA ARG A 84 11.55 -10.74 -0.59
C ARG A 84 10.58 -11.34 -1.59
N TYR A 85 9.75 -10.50 -2.22
CA TYR A 85 8.76 -10.97 -3.20
C TYR A 85 9.43 -11.54 -4.44
N GLU A 86 10.45 -10.88 -4.94
CA GLU A 86 11.20 -11.36 -6.11
C GLU A 86 11.81 -12.73 -5.85
N LYS A 87 12.46 -12.90 -4.70
CA LYS A 87 13.04 -14.18 -4.29
C LYS A 87 11.98 -15.28 -4.21
N LYS A 88 10.86 -14.99 -3.55
CA LYS A 88 9.75 -15.93 -3.40
C LYS A 88 9.16 -16.31 -4.75
N LEU A 89 8.93 -15.35 -5.63
CA LEU A 89 8.36 -15.60 -6.96
C LEU A 89 9.31 -16.40 -7.82
N ASN A 90 10.61 -16.13 -7.74
CA ASN A 90 11.63 -16.91 -8.46
C ASN A 90 11.62 -18.36 -8.01
N MET A 91 11.53 -18.62 -6.72
CA MET A 91 11.44 -19.98 -6.18
C MET A 91 10.18 -20.69 -6.68
N LEU A 92 9.04 -20.02 -6.65
CA LEU A 92 7.77 -20.59 -7.12
C LEU A 92 7.79 -20.85 -8.63
N ALA A 93 8.41 -19.95 -9.40
CA ALA A 93 8.55 -20.12 -10.84
C ALA A 93 9.43 -21.33 -11.18
N GLU A 94 10.52 -21.54 -10.43
CA GLU A 94 11.38 -22.72 -10.59
C GLU A 94 10.63 -24.01 -10.28
N GLN A 95 9.86 -24.03 -9.19
CA GLN A 95 9.05 -25.20 -8.83
C GLN A 95 8.01 -25.50 -9.90
N SER A 96 7.42 -24.48 -10.50
CA SER A 96 6.43 -24.62 -11.57
C SER A 96 7.03 -25.25 -12.83
N LYS A 97 8.30 -24.97 -13.14
CA LYS A 97 9.00 -25.54 -14.30
C LYS A 97 9.31 -27.03 -14.15
N VAL A 98 9.45 -27.49 -12.91
CA VAL A 98 9.81 -28.89 -12.61
C VAL A 98 8.58 -29.81 -12.69
N GLN A 99 7.41 -29.25 -12.63
CA GLN A 99 6.16 -29.99 -12.78
C GLN A 99 5.72 -30.05 -14.22
#